data_a48b17eb99cc35bd0e324cd3b030df85
#
_entry.id   a48b17eb99cc35bd0e324cd3b030df85
#
_cell.length_a   1.000
_cell.length_b   1.000
_cell.length_c   1.000
_cell.angle_alpha   90.00
_cell.angle_beta   90.00
_cell.angle_gamma   90.00
#
_symmetry.space_group_name_H-M   'P 1'
#
loop_
_entity.id
_entity.type
_entity.pdbx_description
1 polymer ?
#
loop_
_entity_poly.entity_id
_entity_poly.type
_entity_poly.pdbx_seq_one_letter_code
_entity_poly.pdbx_strand_id
1 'polypeptide(L)'
;YPINAMGISKAMMEKVAISKAREIYLKKINCSICVTRYGNVMFSRGSLIPFLIKKIKNNEDLTLTDPSMTRFMMSLEDSVNLVKEAFKNGKNGDTYVQKSPAATIENVAKALLKIFKKNNQIKIIGPRHGEKYHESLCTSEEMSKAVNEKKYYRIPADLRNINYDIHSK
;
A
#
# COMPACT_ATOMS: atom_id res chain seq x y z
N TYR A 1 5.36 -7.57 -2.95
CA TYR A 1 6.55 -8.36 -2.63
C TYR A 1 7.47 -7.58 -1.70
N PRO A 2 7.45 -7.85 -0.38
CA PRO A 2 8.26 -7.12 0.59
C PRO A 2 9.74 -7.54 0.50
N ILE A 3 10.66 -6.56 0.63
CA ILE A 3 12.11 -6.79 0.58
C ILE A 3 12.84 -6.35 1.85
N ASN A 4 12.14 -5.78 2.82
CA ASN A 4 12.70 -5.36 4.10
C ASN A 4 11.89 -5.88 5.29
N ALA A 5 12.47 -5.87 6.49
CA ALA A 5 11.87 -6.43 7.68
C ALA A 5 10.48 -5.86 8.01
N MET A 6 10.30 -4.54 7.85
CA MET A 6 9.00 -3.90 8.07
C MET A 6 7.95 -4.41 7.07
N GLY A 7 8.27 -4.47 5.79
CA GLY A 7 7.36 -5.00 4.77
C GLY A 7 7.03 -6.47 5.00
N ILE A 8 8.01 -7.28 5.39
CA ILE A 8 7.82 -8.70 5.73
C ILE A 8 6.90 -8.85 6.93
N SER A 9 7.09 -8.07 8.00
CA SER A 9 6.24 -8.11 9.19
C SER A 9 4.79 -7.72 8.87
N LYS A 10 4.58 -6.74 7.97
CA LYS A 10 3.23 -6.36 7.49
C LYS A 10 2.58 -7.46 6.66
N ALA A 11 3.34 -8.12 5.79
CA ALA A 11 2.84 -9.27 5.03
C ALA A 11 2.47 -10.45 5.95
N MET A 12 3.28 -10.71 6.98
CA MET A 12 2.97 -11.72 7.99
C MET A 12 1.69 -11.37 8.76
N MET A 13 1.56 -10.13 9.23
CA MET A 13 0.35 -9.64 9.91
C MET A 13 -0.90 -9.89 9.06
N GLU A 14 -0.83 -9.61 7.77
CA GLU A 14 -1.94 -9.84 6.85
C GLU A 14 -2.31 -11.33 6.76
N LYS A 15 -1.32 -12.23 6.65
CA LYS A 15 -1.57 -13.68 6.63
C LYS A 15 -2.19 -14.16 7.93
N VAL A 16 -1.76 -13.66 9.08
CA VAL A 16 -2.36 -13.95 10.40
C VAL A 16 -3.80 -13.47 10.46
N ALA A 17 -4.09 -12.25 9.98
CA ALA A 17 -5.45 -11.71 9.94
C ALA A 17 -6.38 -12.58 9.07
N ILE A 18 -5.93 -12.99 7.87
CA ILE A 18 -6.71 -13.88 6.99
C ILE A 18 -6.91 -15.27 7.59
N SER A 19 -5.89 -15.82 8.25
CA SER A 19 -6.02 -17.08 8.98
C SER A 19 -7.07 -16.98 10.09
N LYS A 20 -7.06 -15.89 10.84
CA LYS A 20 -8.07 -15.65 11.88
C LYS A 20 -9.48 -15.45 11.31
N ALA A 21 -9.59 -14.78 10.17
CA ALA A 21 -10.87 -14.67 9.46
C ALA A 21 -11.45 -16.04 9.09
N ARG A 22 -10.59 -16.96 8.61
CA ARG A 22 -11.01 -18.34 8.33
C ARG A 22 -11.48 -19.07 9.59
N GLU A 23 -10.75 -18.97 10.69
CA GLU A 23 -11.14 -19.57 11.98
C GLU A 23 -12.52 -19.07 12.45
N ILE A 24 -12.75 -17.75 12.36
CA ILE A 24 -14.02 -17.10 12.70
C ILE A 24 -15.17 -17.65 11.84
N TYR A 25 -14.92 -17.78 10.53
CA TYR A 25 -15.89 -18.35 9.59
C TYR A 25 -16.26 -19.78 9.93
N LEU A 26 -15.27 -20.65 10.16
CA LEU A 26 -15.49 -22.07 10.49
C LEU A 26 -16.22 -22.26 11.84
N LYS A 27 -15.92 -21.40 12.81
CA LYS A 27 -16.59 -21.40 14.12
C LYS A 27 -17.95 -20.68 14.12
N LYS A 28 -18.40 -20.15 12.98
CA LYS A 28 -19.65 -19.38 12.84
C LYS A 28 -19.77 -18.23 13.82
N ILE A 29 -18.65 -17.58 14.14
CA ILE A 29 -18.63 -16.41 15.01
C ILE A 29 -19.11 -15.19 14.21
N ASN A 30 -20.04 -14.44 14.76
CA ASN A 30 -20.56 -13.21 14.14
C ASN A 30 -19.54 -12.04 14.26
N CYS A 31 -18.46 -12.14 13.49
CA CYS A 31 -17.40 -11.14 13.40
C CYS A 31 -16.79 -11.22 12.01
N SER A 32 -16.29 -10.10 11.51
CA SER A 32 -15.58 -10.03 10.23
C SER A 32 -14.24 -9.34 10.40
N ILE A 33 -13.23 -9.89 9.78
CA ILE A 33 -11.89 -9.30 9.68
C ILE A 33 -11.64 -8.97 8.22
N CYS A 34 -11.32 -7.72 7.91
CA CYS A 34 -10.91 -7.26 6.59
C CYS A 34 -9.52 -6.66 6.65
N VAL A 35 -8.80 -6.73 5.54
CA VAL A 35 -7.49 -6.11 5.36
C VAL A 35 -7.63 -4.94 4.40
N THR A 36 -6.90 -3.86 4.66
CA THR A 36 -6.79 -2.73 3.73
C THR A 36 -5.36 -2.52 3.31
N ARG A 37 -5.12 -2.37 2.00
CA ARG A 37 -3.81 -2.02 1.42
C ARG A 37 -3.91 -0.69 0.73
N TYR A 38 -3.02 0.22 1.07
CA TYR A 38 -2.94 1.54 0.46
C TYR A 38 -1.50 1.97 0.23
N GLY A 39 -1.32 2.88 -0.71
CA GLY A 39 -0.02 3.44 -1.06
C GLY A 39 0.49 4.44 -0.02
N ASN A 40 1.42 5.28 -0.45
CA ASN A 40 1.96 6.32 0.41
C ASN A 40 0.91 7.40 0.68
N VAL A 41 0.54 7.56 1.94
CA VAL A 41 -0.35 8.67 2.35
C VAL A 41 0.47 9.96 2.31
N MET A 42 0.08 10.87 1.42
CA MET A 42 0.74 12.16 1.26
C MET A 42 0.74 12.95 2.58
N PHE A 43 1.82 13.67 2.84
CA PHE A 43 2.02 14.48 4.04
C PHE A 43 2.07 13.70 5.37
N SER A 44 2.13 12.37 5.36
CA SER A 44 2.36 11.60 6.59
C SER A 44 3.74 11.92 7.18
N ARG A 45 3.85 11.83 8.52
CA ARG A 45 5.11 12.15 9.24
C ARG A 45 6.27 11.29 8.70
N GLY A 46 7.39 11.94 8.38
CA GLY A 46 8.61 11.29 7.87
C GLY A 46 8.51 10.83 6.41
N SER A 47 7.42 11.15 5.71
CA SER A 47 7.27 10.78 4.30
C SER A 47 8.03 11.73 3.36
N LEU A 48 8.13 11.32 2.09
CA LEU A 48 8.89 12.02 1.04
C LEU A 48 8.47 13.49 0.87
N ILE A 49 7.17 13.76 0.80
CA ILE A 49 6.66 15.12 0.51
C ILE A 49 7.06 16.13 1.60
N PRO A 50 6.79 15.91 2.90
CA PRO A 50 7.25 16.80 3.95
C PRO A 50 8.77 16.99 3.99
N PHE A 51 9.53 15.92 3.72
CA PHE A 51 10.99 15.99 3.64
C PHE A 51 11.45 16.92 2.51
N LEU A 52 10.91 16.78 1.29
CA LEU A 52 11.26 17.64 0.17
C LEU A 52 10.81 19.10 0.42
N ILE A 53 9.61 19.31 0.97
CA ILE A 53 9.11 20.66 1.32
C ILE A 53 10.05 21.35 2.31
N LYS A 54 10.53 20.63 3.33
CA LYS A 54 11.47 21.18 4.31
C LYS A 54 12.74 21.67 3.60
N LYS A 55 13.30 20.86 2.69
CA LYS A 55 14.50 21.26 1.91
C LYS A 55 14.24 22.48 1.02
N ILE A 56 13.08 22.49 0.34
CA ILE A 56 12.70 23.64 -0.51
C ILE A 56 12.61 24.94 0.33
N LYS A 57 11.97 24.89 1.49
CA LYS A 57 11.84 26.05 2.39
C LYS A 57 13.18 26.55 2.89
N ASN A 58 14.12 25.65 3.15
CA ASN A 58 15.48 25.99 3.60
C ASN A 58 16.41 26.38 2.46
N ASN A 59 15.96 26.42 1.20
CA ASN A 59 16.78 26.61 0.00
C ASN A 59 17.92 25.56 -0.13
N GLU A 60 17.70 24.34 0.39
CA GLU A 60 18.64 23.22 0.26
C GLU A 60 18.38 22.44 -1.03
N ASP A 61 19.40 21.75 -1.55
CA ASP A 61 19.24 20.83 -2.69
C ASP A 61 18.33 19.67 -2.33
N LEU A 62 17.47 19.27 -3.27
CA LEU A 62 16.63 18.10 -3.11
C LEU A 62 17.46 16.83 -3.36
N THR A 63 17.47 15.92 -2.42
CA THR A 63 18.16 14.63 -2.58
C THR A 63 17.16 13.54 -2.90
N LEU A 64 17.35 12.86 -4.03
CA LEU A 64 16.54 11.70 -4.45
C LEU A 64 17.45 10.46 -4.49
N THR A 65 16.91 9.32 -4.06
CA THR A 65 17.65 8.06 -4.11
C THR A 65 17.80 7.55 -5.53
N ASP A 66 16.69 7.51 -6.27
CA ASP A 66 16.65 7.25 -7.71
C ASP A 66 15.41 7.95 -8.31
N PRO A 67 15.57 8.80 -9.33
CA PRO A 67 14.47 9.57 -9.89
C PRO A 67 13.37 8.73 -10.53
N SER A 68 13.70 7.52 -11.00
CA SER A 68 12.77 6.61 -11.68
C SER A 68 11.89 5.80 -10.72
N MET A 69 12.24 5.74 -9.44
CA MET A 69 11.42 5.04 -8.43
C MET A 69 9.99 5.55 -8.44
N THR A 70 9.03 4.62 -8.39
CA THR A 70 7.61 4.98 -8.37
C THR A 70 6.99 4.73 -7.02
N ARG A 71 6.04 5.59 -6.65
CA ARG A 71 5.22 5.43 -5.43
C ARG A 71 3.76 5.68 -5.77
N PHE A 72 2.89 4.89 -5.16
CA PHE A 72 1.46 5.17 -5.17
C PHE A 72 1.17 6.30 -4.20
N MET A 73 0.40 7.28 -4.66
CA MET A 73 0.07 8.46 -3.87
C MET A 73 -1.42 8.48 -3.55
N MET A 74 -1.76 8.76 -2.31
CA MET A 74 -3.15 8.94 -1.90
C MET A 74 -3.26 10.00 -0.82
N SER A 75 -4.44 10.62 -0.72
CA SER A 75 -4.73 11.56 0.35
C SER A 75 -5.02 10.85 1.67
N LEU A 76 -4.97 11.58 2.77
CA LEU A 76 -5.43 11.07 4.06
C LEU A 76 -6.93 10.72 4.00
N GLU A 77 -7.72 11.55 3.31
CA GLU A 77 -9.14 11.29 3.11
C GLU A 77 -9.39 9.97 2.37
N ASP A 78 -8.65 9.71 1.30
CA ASP A 78 -8.75 8.44 0.57
C ASP A 78 -8.41 7.24 1.46
N SER A 79 -7.40 7.36 2.33
CA SER A 79 -7.03 6.28 3.25
C SER A 79 -8.14 6.00 4.27
N VAL A 80 -8.78 7.04 4.80
CA VAL A 80 -9.94 6.91 5.70
C VAL A 80 -11.14 6.31 4.97
N ASN A 81 -11.41 6.76 3.74
CA ASN A 81 -12.52 6.25 2.94
C ASN A 81 -12.34 4.78 2.57
N LEU A 82 -11.10 4.33 2.29
CA LEU A 82 -10.81 2.91 2.08
C LEU A 82 -11.17 2.06 3.30
N VAL A 83 -10.80 2.51 4.51
CA VAL A 83 -11.14 1.80 5.76
C VAL A 83 -12.66 1.78 5.98
N LYS A 84 -13.34 2.91 5.76
CA LYS A 84 -14.80 2.98 5.86
C LYS A 84 -15.50 2.05 4.86
N GLU A 85 -14.98 1.96 3.63
CA GLU A 85 -15.50 1.06 2.61
C GLU A 85 -15.36 -0.41 3.03
N ALA A 86 -14.17 -0.80 3.46
CA ALA A 86 -13.91 -2.15 3.95
C ALA A 86 -14.76 -2.50 5.18
N PHE A 87 -14.98 -1.53 6.08
CA PHE A 87 -15.81 -1.70 7.26
C PHE A 87 -17.29 -1.89 6.91
N LYS A 88 -17.81 -1.13 5.92
CA LYS A 88 -19.21 -1.13 5.54
C LYS A 88 -19.59 -2.31 4.64
N ASN A 89 -18.74 -2.62 3.67
CA ASN A 89 -19.06 -3.52 2.56
C ASN A 89 -18.18 -4.78 2.52
N GLY A 90 -17.13 -4.84 3.36
CA GLY A 90 -16.20 -5.96 3.39
C GLY A 90 -16.83 -7.22 3.98
N LYS A 91 -16.56 -8.34 3.31
CA LYS A 91 -16.87 -9.67 3.84
C LYS A 91 -15.68 -10.20 4.61
N ASN A 92 -15.94 -11.14 5.50
CA ASN A 92 -14.88 -11.72 6.32
C ASN A 92 -13.73 -12.30 5.47
N GLY A 93 -12.52 -11.86 5.72
CA GLY A 93 -11.30 -12.23 5.01
C GLY A 93 -11.01 -11.41 3.74
N ASP A 94 -11.88 -10.48 3.32
CA ASP A 94 -11.63 -9.64 2.15
C ASP A 94 -10.43 -8.72 2.36
N THR A 95 -9.66 -8.52 1.27
CA THR A 95 -8.64 -7.49 1.21
C THR A 95 -9.07 -6.38 0.24
N TYR A 96 -9.16 -5.16 0.75
CA TYR A 96 -9.47 -3.96 -0.04
C TYR A 96 -8.19 -3.22 -0.41
N VAL A 97 -8.08 -2.86 -1.68
CA VAL A 97 -6.91 -2.16 -2.23
C VAL A 97 -7.34 -0.87 -2.92
N GLN A 98 -6.75 0.25 -2.51
CA GLN A 98 -6.98 1.54 -3.15
C GLN A 98 -6.38 1.58 -4.56
N LYS A 99 -7.15 2.02 -5.54
CA LYS A 99 -6.66 2.36 -6.89
C LYS A 99 -6.01 3.73 -6.86
N SER A 100 -4.80 3.79 -6.36
CA SER A 100 -4.07 5.05 -6.22
C SER A 100 -3.29 5.36 -7.50
N PRO A 101 -3.21 6.64 -7.92
CA PRO A 101 -2.29 7.04 -8.97
C PRO A 101 -0.84 6.80 -8.53
N ALA A 102 0.01 6.48 -9.47
CA ALA A 102 1.45 6.35 -9.25
C ALA A 102 2.19 7.54 -9.86
N ALA A 103 3.27 7.94 -9.20
CA ALA A 103 4.17 8.97 -9.71
C ALA A 103 5.63 8.57 -9.47
N THR A 104 6.52 9.00 -10.37
CA THR A 104 7.96 8.92 -10.10
C THR A 104 8.36 9.93 -9.03
N ILE A 105 9.38 9.60 -8.26
CA ILE A 105 9.90 10.51 -7.21
C ILE A 105 10.37 11.83 -7.83
N GLU A 106 10.94 11.76 -9.04
CA GLU A 106 11.33 12.94 -9.79
C GLU A 106 10.16 13.87 -10.12
N ASN A 107 9.05 13.29 -10.62
CA ASN A 107 7.85 14.08 -10.93
C ASN A 107 7.26 14.73 -9.68
N VAL A 108 7.30 14.05 -8.53
CA VAL A 108 6.87 14.62 -7.25
C VAL A 108 7.77 15.81 -6.86
N ALA A 109 9.08 15.66 -6.97
CA ALA A 109 10.04 16.74 -6.68
C ALA A 109 9.83 17.94 -7.60
N LYS A 110 9.74 17.72 -8.92
CA LYS A 110 9.50 18.79 -9.92
C LYS A 110 8.16 19.51 -9.66
N ALA A 111 7.10 18.76 -9.34
CA ALA A 111 5.80 19.36 -9.02
C ALA A 111 5.88 20.26 -7.77
N LEU A 112 6.58 19.83 -6.73
CA LEU A 112 6.78 20.63 -5.52
C LEU A 112 7.60 21.90 -5.83
N LEU A 113 8.69 21.82 -6.58
CA LEU A 113 9.46 22.98 -6.99
C LEU A 113 8.59 24.00 -7.75
N LYS A 114 7.75 23.51 -8.67
CA LYS A 114 6.80 24.36 -9.41
C LYS A 114 5.78 25.04 -8.48
N ILE A 115 5.19 24.30 -7.55
CA ILE A 115 4.21 24.83 -6.57
C ILE A 115 4.85 25.93 -5.71
N PHE A 116 6.05 25.67 -5.21
CA PHE A 116 6.78 26.62 -4.35
C PHE A 116 7.50 27.72 -5.13
N LYS A 117 7.46 27.72 -6.48
CA LYS A 117 8.16 28.65 -7.37
C LYS A 117 9.66 28.75 -7.01
N LYS A 118 10.31 27.62 -6.84
CA LYS A 118 11.72 27.47 -6.46
C LYS A 118 12.49 26.66 -7.51
N ASN A 119 13.82 26.88 -7.57
CA ASN A 119 14.73 26.26 -8.54
C ASN A 119 15.87 25.49 -7.85
N ASN A 120 15.59 24.87 -6.69
CA ASN A 120 16.59 24.06 -5.99
C ASN A 120 17.09 22.91 -6.90
N GLN A 121 18.37 22.62 -6.83
CA GLN A 121 18.96 21.50 -7.58
C GLN A 121 18.43 20.16 -7.06
N ILE A 122 18.31 19.18 -7.97
CA ILE A 122 18.00 17.81 -7.63
C ILE A 122 19.30 17.00 -7.71
N LYS A 123 19.73 16.43 -6.57
CA LYS A 123 20.92 15.58 -6.48
C LYS A 123 20.49 14.12 -6.29
N ILE A 124 21.05 13.22 -7.08
CA ILE A 124 20.84 11.78 -6.98
C ILE A 124 21.89 11.22 -6.02
N ILE A 125 21.43 10.50 -4.98
CA ILE A 125 22.30 9.92 -3.94
C ILE A 125 22.44 8.42 -4.00
N GLY A 126 21.74 7.76 -4.93
CA GLY A 126 21.68 6.32 -5.06
C GLY A 126 20.66 5.65 -4.12
N PRO A 127 20.19 4.44 -4.49
CA PRO A 127 19.20 3.70 -3.72
C PRO A 127 19.78 3.22 -2.38
N ARG A 128 18.95 3.19 -1.35
CA ARG A 128 19.31 2.65 -0.03
C ARG A 128 19.09 1.15 0.01
N HIS A 129 19.80 0.47 0.90
CA HIS A 129 19.58 -0.95 1.14
C HIS A 129 18.14 -1.23 1.56
N GLY A 130 17.48 -2.19 0.88
CA GLY A 130 16.08 -2.55 1.15
C GLY A 130 15.04 -1.55 0.67
N GLU A 131 15.41 -0.60 -0.18
CA GLU A 131 14.48 0.32 -0.83
C GLU A 131 13.99 -0.24 -2.17
N LYS A 132 12.66 -0.31 -2.35
CA LYS A 132 12.06 -0.81 -3.60
C LYS A 132 12.06 0.26 -4.67
N TYR A 133 12.38 -0.13 -5.91
CA TYR A 133 12.22 0.74 -7.07
C TYR A 133 10.75 1.03 -7.36
N HIS A 134 9.93 -0.02 -7.42
CA HIS A 134 8.51 0.09 -7.70
C HIS A 134 7.70 -0.62 -6.61
N GLU A 135 6.70 0.06 -6.10
CA GLU A 135 5.76 -0.53 -5.17
C GLU A 135 4.70 -1.34 -5.92
N SER A 136 4.22 -2.41 -5.28
CA SER A 136 3.08 -3.18 -5.77
C SER A 136 2.07 -3.37 -4.64
N LEU A 137 0.79 -3.12 -4.95
CA LEU A 137 -0.33 -3.26 -4.01
C LEU A 137 -1.04 -4.62 -4.15
N CYS A 138 -0.93 -5.24 -5.33
CA CYS A 138 -1.50 -6.55 -5.62
C CYS A 138 -0.50 -7.40 -6.40
N THR A 139 -0.58 -8.72 -6.25
CA THR A 139 0.10 -9.67 -7.14
C THR A 139 -0.76 -9.97 -8.36
N SER A 140 -0.18 -10.60 -9.39
CA SER A 140 -0.93 -11.04 -10.57
C SER A 140 -2.02 -12.06 -10.21
N GLU A 141 -1.73 -12.97 -9.28
CA GLU A 141 -2.67 -13.99 -8.80
C GLU A 141 -3.83 -13.36 -8.02
N GLU A 142 -3.57 -12.32 -7.24
CA GLU A 142 -4.61 -11.56 -6.55
C GLU A 142 -5.48 -10.81 -7.54
N MET A 143 -4.87 -10.17 -8.55
CA MET A 143 -5.60 -9.44 -9.59
C MET A 143 -6.51 -10.34 -10.42
N SER A 144 -6.14 -11.60 -10.66
CA SER A 144 -7.01 -12.56 -11.38
C SER A 144 -8.32 -12.87 -10.66
N LYS A 145 -8.37 -12.67 -9.33
CA LYS A 145 -9.54 -12.91 -8.47
C LYS A 145 -10.19 -11.62 -7.98
N ALA A 146 -9.56 -10.49 -8.24
CA ALA A 146 -10.01 -9.20 -7.73
C ALA A 146 -11.32 -8.76 -8.38
N VAL A 147 -12.25 -8.32 -7.56
CA VAL A 147 -13.47 -7.65 -7.99
C VAL A 147 -13.16 -6.17 -8.17
N ASN A 148 -13.49 -5.65 -9.35
CA ASN A 148 -13.26 -4.24 -9.69
C ASN A 148 -14.44 -3.38 -9.15
N GLU A 149 -14.21 -2.69 -8.05
CA GLU A 149 -15.19 -1.79 -7.43
C GLU A 149 -14.72 -0.34 -7.58
N LYS A 150 -15.39 0.45 -8.42
CA LYS A 150 -15.12 1.89 -8.65
C LYS A 150 -13.70 2.38 -8.30
N LYS A 151 -13.49 2.78 -7.04
CA LYS A 151 -12.22 3.30 -6.50
C LYS A 151 -11.31 2.23 -5.92
N TYR A 152 -11.78 0.99 -5.78
CA TYR A 152 -11.09 -0.08 -5.06
C TYR A 152 -11.01 -1.36 -5.88
N TYR A 153 -10.05 -2.20 -5.53
CA TYR A 153 -10.11 -3.62 -5.82
C TYR A 153 -10.43 -4.36 -4.52
N ARG A 154 -11.41 -5.25 -4.58
CA ARG A 154 -11.70 -6.18 -3.48
C ARG A 154 -11.19 -7.56 -3.88
N ILE A 155 -10.31 -8.11 -3.08
CA ILE A 155 -9.74 -9.45 -3.24
C ILE A 155 -10.46 -10.36 -2.26
N PRO A 156 -11.35 -11.25 -2.72
CA PRO A 156 -12.07 -12.18 -1.85
C PRO A 156 -11.10 -13.18 -1.21
N ALA A 157 -11.31 -13.49 0.07
CA ALA A 157 -10.58 -14.56 0.72
C ALA A 157 -11.07 -15.92 0.25
N ASP A 158 -10.16 -16.88 0.18
CA ASP A 158 -10.52 -18.29 0.06
C ASP A 158 -10.74 -18.84 1.47
N LEU A 159 -12.02 -18.94 1.85
CA LEU A 159 -12.45 -19.47 3.17
C LEU A 159 -12.81 -20.96 3.11
N ARG A 160 -12.60 -21.63 1.98
CA ARG A 160 -12.87 -23.06 1.86
C ARG A 160 -12.02 -23.86 2.85
N ASN A 161 -12.61 -24.90 3.42
CA ASN A 161 -11.87 -25.84 4.25
C ASN A 161 -10.92 -26.65 3.36
N ILE A 162 -9.65 -26.70 3.72
CA ILE A 162 -8.70 -27.61 3.08
C ILE A 162 -8.86 -28.95 3.79
N ASN A 163 -9.72 -29.81 3.23
CA ASN A 163 -9.86 -31.18 3.71
C ASN A 163 -8.64 -31.99 3.28
N TYR A 164 -7.63 -32.04 4.14
CA TYR A 164 -6.48 -32.93 3.97
C TYR A 164 -6.90 -34.42 4.10
N ASP A 165 -8.07 -34.70 4.71
CA ASP A 165 -8.59 -36.06 4.91
C ASP A 165 -9.04 -36.74 3.60
N ILE A 166 -9.21 -36.01 2.51
CA ILE A 166 -9.60 -36.61 1.20
C ILE A 166 -8.40 -37.29 0.52
N HIS A 167 -7.17 -37.00 0.93
CA HIS A 167 -5.95 -37.56 0.33
C HIS A 167 -5.27 -38.61 1.19
N SER A 168 -5.85 -39.00 2.31
CA SER A 168 -5.34 -40.04 3.22
C SER A 168 -6.04 -41.41 3.06
N LYS A 169 -6.54 -41.70 1.86
CA LYS A 169 -7.04 -43.03 1.49
C LYS A 169 -6.16 -43.65 0.43
#